data_72cd8a8dce99ee517cb32de4a66b2b03
#
_entry.id   72cd8a8dce99ee517cb32de4a66b2b03
#
_cell.length_a   1.000
_cell.length_b   1.000
_cell.length_c   1.000
_cell.angle_alpha   90.00
_cell.angle_beta   90.00
_cell.angle_gamma   90.00
#
_symmetry.space_group_name_H-M   'P 1'
#
loop_
_entity.id
_entity.type
_entity.pdbx_description
1 polymer ?
#
loop_
_entity_poly.entity_id
_entity_poly.type
_entity_poly.pdbx_seq_one_letter_code
_entity_poly.pdbx_strand_id
1 'polypeptide(L)'
;MKTKFRLFHLFILLTVLALGLMAFAPAAPPLQSPGGFQVVMGSNYTLGEGETLDGGLLVMGGNATLAEGSTVRGDVIILGGNLKADGLVEGDVNVIGGLVSLGSTAVIQGDVNTVSANLLREEGARIEGKVNNETNF
;
A
#
# COMPACT_ATOMS: atom_id res chain seq x y z
N MET A 1 -60.06 -3.72 -22.08
CA MET A 1 -58.92 -2.91 -22.51
C MET A 1 -58.22 -2.16 -21.40
N LYS A 2 -58.82 -1.89 -20.27
CA LYS A 2 -58.17 -1.19 -19.13
C LYS A 2 -57.23 -2.08 -18.33
N THR A 3 -57.30 -3.40 -18.39
CA THR A 3 -56.44 -4.34 -17.67
C THR A 3 -55.06 -4.54 -18.32
N LYS A 4 -54.94 -4.43 -19.65
CA LYS A 4 -53.62 -4.54 -20.34
C LYS A 4 -52.73 -3.31 -20.11
N PHE A 5 -53.30 -2.14 -19.91
CA PHE A 5 -52.57 -0.92 -19.66
C PHE A 5 -52.01 -0.85 -18.25
N ARG A 6 -52.69 -1.46 -17.27
CA ARG A 6 -52.17 -1.55 -15.88
C ARG A 6 -51.05 -2.57 -15.74
N LEU A 7 -51.11 -3.68 -16.47
CA LEU A 7 -50.02 -4.67 -16.46
C LEU A 7 -48.77 -4.13 -17.12
N PHE A 8 -48.90 -3.32 -18.17
CA PHE A 8 -47.74 -2.71 -18.85
C PHE A 8 -47.06 -1.68 -17.96
N HIS A 9 -47.81 -0.85 -17.23
CA HIS A 9 -47.26 0.08 -16.26
C HIS A 9 -46.59 -0.60 -15.06
N LEU A 10 -47.18 -1.71 -14.60
CA LEU A 10 -46.61 -2.51 -13.52
C LEU A 10 -45.31 -3.16 -13.94
N PHE A 11 -45.20 -3.61 -15.20
CA PHE A 11 -43.98 -4.19 -15.75
C PHE A 11 -42.88 -3.18 -15.90
N ILE A 12 -43.16 -1.95 -16.36
CA ILE A 12 -42.19 -0.84 -16.44
C ILE A 12 -41.74 -0.41 -15.05
N LEU A 13 -42.66 -0.35 -14.07
CA LEU A 13 -42.31 0.00 -12.70
C LEU A 13 -41.40 -1.06 -12.06
N LEU A 14 -41.64 -2.34 -12.35
CA LEU A 14 -40.80 -3.45 -11.86
C LEU A 14 -39.40 -3.45 -12.48
N THR A 15 -39.30 -3.12 -13.78
CA THR A 15 -37.99 -3.04 -14.46
C THR A 15 -37.20 -1.84 -14.01
N VAL A 16 -37.82 -0.70 -13.76
CA VAL A 16 -37.14 0.50 -13.22
C VAL A 16 -36.68 0.26 -11.78
N LEU A 17 -37.48 -0.47 -10.98
CA LEU A 17 -37.11 -0.85 -9.61
C LEU A 17 -35.92 -1.83 -9.61
N ALA A 18 -35.87 -2.79 -10.54
CA ALA A 18 -34.78 -3.75 -10.67
C ALA A 18 -33.47 -3.07 -11.16
N LEU A 19 -33.56 -2.08 -12.05
CA LEU A 19 -32.41 -1.29 -12.46
C LEU A 19 -31.89 -0.38 -11.34
N GLY A 20 -32.80 0.16 -10.51
CA GLY A 20 -32.43 0.99 -9.36
C GLY A 20 -31.69 0.23 -8.27
N LEU A 21 -31.98 -1.06 -8.10
CA LEU A 21 -31.28 -1.90 -7.13
C LEU A 21 -29.88 -2.32 -7.58
N MET A 22 -29.62 -2.37 -8.88
CA MET A 22 -28.27 -2.69 -9.38
C MET A 22 -27.28 -1.52 -9.26
N ALA A 23 -27.75 -0.28 -9.14
CA ALA A 23 -26.91 0.89 -8.98
C ALA A 23 -26.38 1.09 -7.53
N PHE A 24 -26.89 0.33 -6.58
CA PHE A 24 -26.54 0.42 -5.14
C PHE A 24 -25.81 -0.80 -4.62
N ALA A 25 -25.24 -1.66 -5.49
CA ALA A 25 -24.30 -2.65 -5.03
C ALA A 25 -23.05 -1.91 -4.52
N PRO A 26 -22.71 -1.95 -3.21
CA PRO A 26 -21.44 -1.41 -2.76
C PRO A 26 -20.35 -2.12 -3.54
N ALA A 27 -19.42 -1.34 -4.12
CA ALA A 27 -18.22 -1.92 -4.71
C ALA A 27 -17.63 -2.87 -3.67
N ALA A 28 -17.48 -4.16 -4.02
CA ALA A 28 -16.81 -5.11 -3.12
C ALA A 28 -15.45 -4.53 -2.77
N PRO A 29 -15.08 -4.43 -1.49
CA PRO A 29 -13.74 -4.01 -1.13
C PRO A 29 -12.76 -4.95 -1.85
N PRO A 30 -11.64 -4.42 -2.39
CA PRO A 30 -10.67 -5.28 -3.02
C PRO A 30 -10.32 -6.40 -2.04
N LEU A 31 -10.37 -7.64 -2.51
CA LEU A 31 -9.96 -8.79 -1.73
C LEU A 31 -8.49 -8.61 -1.37
N GLN A 32 -8.24 -8.04 -0.21
CA GLN A 32 -6.91 -7.99 0.36
C GLN A 32 -6.60 -9.41 0.83
N SER A 33 -5.72 -10.08 0.11
CA SER A 33 -5.19 -11.34 0.56
C SER A 33 -4.41 -11.07 1.85
N PRO A 34 -4.85 -11.57 3.01
CA PRO A 34 -4.08 -11.37 4.23
C PRO A 34 -2.73 -12.06 4.09
N GLY A 35 -1.64 -11.30 4.19
CA GLY A 35 -0.28 -11.79 4.23
C GLY A 35 0.44 -11.93 2.89
N GLY A 36 -0.07 -11.37 1.81
CA GLY A 36 0.62 -11.33 0.53
C GLY A 36 1.60 -10.15 0.41
N PHE A 37 2.59 -10.28 -0.50
CA PHE A 37 3.42 -9.15 -0.88
C PHE A 37 2.76 -8.33 -1.98
N GLN A 38 2.78 -7.02 -1.80
CA GLN A 38 2.51 -6.09 -2.88
C GLN A 38 3.78 -5.96 -3.72
N VAL A 39 3.73 -6.40 -4.97
CA VAL A 39 4.89 -6.37 -5.87
C VAL A 39 4.75 -5.20 -6.83
N VAL A 40 5.77 -4.36 -6.88
CA VAL A 40 5.85 -3.18 -7.75
C VAL A 40 7.11 -3.31 -8.62
N MET A 41 6.93 -3.29 -9.92
CA MET A 41 8.04 -3.42 -10.88
C MET A 41 8.06 -2.21 -11.83
N GLY A 42 9.19 -1.51 -11.87
CA GLY A 42 9.43 -0.42 -12.81
C GLY A 42 8.52 0.80 -12.66
N SER A 43 7.85 0.94 -11.52
CA SER A 43 6.90 2.02 -11.28
C SER A 43 7.01 2.59 -9.86
N ASN A 44 6.30 3.67 -9.62
CA ASN A 44 6.25 4.30 -8.30
C ASN A 44 5.06 3.74 -7.51
N TYR A 45 5.27 3.49 -6.24
CA TYR A 45 4.25 3.08 -5.30
C TYR A 45 4.10 4.13 -4.19
N THR A 46 2.89 4.48 -3.87
CA THR A 46 2.60 5.40 -2.77
C THR A 46 1.53 4.79 -1.86
N LEU A 47 1.89 4.63 -0.60
CA LEU A 47 0.93 4.32 0.46
C LEU A 47 0.51 5.65 1.10
N GLY A 48 -0.76 5.99 0.97
CA GLY A 48 -1.29 7.28 1.41
C GLY A 48 -1.40 7.43 2.92
N GLU A 49 -1.67 8.64 3.36
CA GLU A 49 -1.86 8.94 4.78
C GLU A 49 -3.00 8.09 5.38
N GLY A 50 -2.72 7.47 6.51
CA GLY A 50 -3.70 6.63 7.22
C GLY A 50 -3.99 5.29 6.54
N GLU A 51 -3.37 4.99 5.40
CA GLU A 51 -3.52 3.70 4.74
C GLU A 51 -2.67 2.62 5.41
N THR A 52 -3.19 1.41 5.41
CA THR A 52 -2.49 0.23 5.93
C THR A 52 -2.31 -0.80 4.82
N LEU A 53 -1.08 -1.23 4.63
CA LEU A 53 -0.75 -2.39 3.80
C LEU A 53 -0.65 -3.63 4.70
N ASP A 54 -1.64 -4.53 4.57
CA ASP A 54 -1.62 -5.82 5.25
C ASP A 54 -0.75 -6.80 4.47
N GLY A 55 0.53 -6.86 4.79
CA GLY A 55 1.51 -7.68 4.10
C GLY A 55 2.80 -6.93 3.84
N GLY A 56 3.68 -7.53 3.06
CA GLY A 56 4.96 -6.95 2.69
C GLY A 56 4.88 -6.12 1.41
N LEU A 57 5.90 -5.32 1.17
CA LEU A 57 6.09 -4.54 -0.05
C LEU A 57 7.40 -4.93 -0.72
N LEU A 58 7.33 -5.33 -1.98
CA LEU A 58 8.49 -5.61 -2.81
C LEU A 58 8.52 -4.61 -3.98
N VAL A 59 9.54 -3.81 -4.05
CA VAL A 59 9.74 -2.85 -5.16
C VAL A 59 11.01 -3.21 -5.92
N MET A 60 10.86 -3.39 -7.22
CA MET A 60 11.97 -3.68 -8.13
C MET A 60 12.08 -2.58 -9.19
N GLY A 61 13.15 -1.80 -9.13
CA GLY A 61 13.44 -0.77 -10.12
C GLY A 61 12.48 0.43 -10.09
N GLY A 62 11.99 0.83 -8.91
CA GLY A 62 11.06 1.94 -8.78
C GLY A 62 11.25 2.71 -7.48
N ASN A 63 10.31 3.59 -7.18
CA ASN A 63 10.30 4.36 -5.95
C ASN A 63 9.11 3.98 -5.10
N ALA A 64 9.32 3.86 -3.79
CA ALA A 64 8.23 3.68 -2.82
C ALA A 64 8.17 4.88 -1.88
N THR A 65 6.97 5.37 -1.65
CA THR A 65 6.68 6.44 -0.69
C THR A 65 5.65 5.96 0.31
N LEU A 66 6.02 5.96 1.57
CA LEU A 66 5.13 5.68 2.68
C LEU A 66 4.81 7.00 3.38
N ALA A 67 3.58 7.49 3.21
CA ALA A 67 3.17 8.78 3.76
C ALA A 67 3.08 8.75 5.27
N GLU A 68 3.05 9.91 5.88
CA GLU A 68 2.86 10.06 7.33
C GLU A 68 1.55 9.38 7.76
N GLY A 69 1.58 8.63 8.85
CA GLY A 69 0.42 7.90 9.36
C GLY A 69 0.09 6.62 8.60
N SER A 70 0.82 6.29 7.53
CA SER A 70 0.68 4.99 6.85
C SER A 70 1.32 3.87 7.67
N THR A 71 0.86 2.64 7.46
CA THR A 71 1.36 1.45 8.16
C THR A 71 1.61 0.32 7.18
N VAL A 72 2.81 -0.26 7.22
CA VAL A 72 3.12 -1.52 6.55
C VAL A 72 3.30 -2.59 7.63
N ARG A 73 2.47 -3.64 7.59
CA ARG A 73 2.49 -4.70 8.59
C ARG A 73 3.54 -5.78 8.33
N GLY A 74 4.01 -5.90 7.10
CA GLY A 74 5.04 -6.84 6.72
C GLY A 74 6.39 -6.18 6.48
N ASP A 75 7.27 -6.90 5.79
CA ASP A 75 8.59 -6.44 5.44
C ASP A 75 8.56 -5.56 4.19
N VAL A 76 9.50 -4.65 4.09
CA VAL A 76 9.70 -3.82 2.89
C VAL A 76 11.02 -4.24 2.25
N ILE A 77 10.96 -4.62 0.98
CA ILE A 77 12.11 -5.04 0.19
C ILE A 77 12.22 -4.13 -1.04
N ILE A 78 13.33 -3.48 -1.18
CA ILE A 78 13.64 -2.60 -2.33
C ILE A 78 14.85 -3.13 -3.07
N LEU A 79 14.67 -3.44 -4.33
CA LEU A 79 15.73 -3.89 -5.23
C LEU A 79 15.95 -2.85 -6.33
N GLY A 80 17.04 -2.09 -6.24
CA GLY A 80 17.41 -1.10 -7.25
C GLY A 80 16.45 0.09 -7.32
N GLY A 81 16.09 0.70 -6.18
CA GLY A 81 15.19 1.83 -6.16
C GLY A 81 15.35 2.70 -4.93
N ASN A 82 14.40 3.59 -4.72
CA ASN A 82 14.41 4.51 -3.58
C ASN A 82 13.20 4.27 -2.68
N LEU A 83 13.42 4.34 -1.39
CA LEU A 83 12.38 4.31 -0.37
C LEU A 83 12.36 5.65 0.38
N LYS A 84 11.21 6.29 0.40
CA LYS A 84 10.93 7.41 1.29
C LYS A 84 9.85 6.96 2.27
N ALA A 85 10.19 6.90 3.54
CA ALA A 85 9.29 6.46 4.60
C ALA A 85 9.08 7.56 5.63
N ASP A 86 7.82 7.94 5.83
CA ASP A 86 7.37 8.84 6.89
C ASP A 86 6.34 8.15 7.81
N GLY A 87 5.97 6.91 7.50
CA GLY A 87 5.00 6.11 8.25
C GLY A 87 5.64 5.03 9.13
N LEU A 88 4.82 4.08 9.55
CA LEU A 88 5.21 2.94 10.38
C LEU A 88 5.46 1.70 9.53
N VAL A 89 6.59 1.04 9.73
CA VAL A 89 6.87 -0.30 9.22
C VAL A 89 7.03 -1.24 10.41
N GLU A 90 6.14 -2.23 10.51
CA GLU A 90 6.18 -3.22 11.59
C GLU A 90 7.24 -4.31 11.37
N GLY A 91 7.56 -4.61 10.12
CA GLY A 91 8.58 -5.60 9.74
C GLY A 91 9.96 -4.99 9.51
N ASP A 92 10.79 -5.75 8.81
CA ASP A 92 12.15 -5.34 8.45
C ASP A 92 12.15 -4.54 7.14
N VAL A 93 13.16 -3.71 6.98
CA VAL A 93 13.42 -2.98 5.73
C VAL A 93 14.73 -3.47 5.14
N ASN A 94 14.65 -4.03 3.94
CA ASN A 94 15.79 -4.54 3.21
C ASN A 94 15.95 -3.78 1.90
N VAL A 95 17.06 -3.10 1.71
CA VAL A 95 17.32 -2.30 0.51
C VAL A 95 18.64 -2.72 -0.12
N ILE A 96 18.58 -3.09 -1.38
CA ILE A 96 19.73 -3.49 -2.18
C ILE A 96 19.84 -2.52 -3.36
N GLY A 97 20.91 -1.74 -3.37
CA GLY A 97 21.22 -0.81 -4.46
C GLY A 97 20.21 0.33 -4.56
N GLY A 98 20.36 1.37 -3.76
CA GLY A 98 19.46 2.53 -3.84
C GLY A 98 19.61 3.48 -2.68
N LEU A 99 18.53 4.19 -2.37
CA LEU A 99 18.48 5.17 -1.31
C LEU A 99 17.29 4.90 -0.39
N VAL A 100 17.54 4.89 0.91
CA VAL A 100 16.50 4.90 1.94
C VAL A 100 16.51 6.26 2.61
N SER A 101 15.37 6.94 2.57
CA SER A 101 15.16 8.21 3.28
C SER A 101 14.07 8.03 4.33
N LEU A 102 14.45 8.14 5.59
CA LEU A 102 13.52 8.09 6.72
C LEU A 102 13.22 9.50 7.18
N GLY A 103 11.96 9.91 7.03
CA GLY A 103 11.50 11.22 7.51
C GLY A 103 11.36 11.28 9.03
N SER A 104 11.12 12.45 9.55
CA SER A 104 11.05 12.71 11.00
C SER A 104 9.97 11.92 11.74
N THR A 105 8.93 11.48 11.03
CA THR A 105 7.82 10.70 11.59
C THR A 105 7.93 9.20 11.32
N ALA A 106 8.99 8.77 10.63
CA ALA A 106 9.19 7.35 10.31
C ALA A 106 9.51 6.52 11.56
N VAL A 107 8.87 5.37 11.66
CA VAL A 107 9.14 4.37 12.71
C VAL A 107 9.30 3.00 12.03
N ILE A 108 10.45 2.40 12.22
CA ILE A 108 10.74 1.04 11.77
C ILE A 108 10.87 0.17 13.02
N GLN A 109 9.97 -0.78 13.20
CA GLN A 109 9.99 -1.66 14.36
C GLN A 109 11.00 -2.81 14.21
N GLY A 110 11.24 -3.25 12.98
CA GLY A 110 12.22 -4.27 12.67
C GLY A 110 13.61 -3.73 12.42
N ASP A 111 14.42 -4.53 11.75
CA ASP A 111 15.79 -4.19 11.38
C ASP A 111 15.83 -3.47 10.03
N VAL A 112 16.82 -2.63 9.84
CA VAL A 112 17.11 -1.98 8.55
C VAL A 112 18.42 -2.55 8.01
N ASN A 113 18.32 -3.25 6.90
CA ASN A 113 19.45 -3.84 6.21
C ASN A 113 19.66 -3.14 4.87
N THR A 114 20.80 -2.55 4.68
CA THR A 114 21.17 -1.89 3.42
C THR A 114 22.42 -2.54 2.84
N VAL A 115 22.32 -2.95 1.59
CA VAL A 115 23.45 -3.51 0.83
C VAL A 115 23.69 -2.63 -0.38
N SER A 116 24.87 -2.02 -0.47
CA SER A 116 25.21 -1.06 -1.53
C SER A 116 24.15 0.05 -1.68
N ALA A 117 23.57 0.48 -0.58
CA ALA A 117 22.54 1.51 -0.52
C ALA A 117 22.92 2.57 0.51
N ASN A 118 22.37 3.77 0.32
CA ASN A 118 22.56 4.87 1.24
C ASN A 118 21.34 5.01 2.16
N LEU A 119 21.60 5.20 3.44
CA LEU A 119 20.57 5.46 4.43
C LEU A 119 20.65 6.93 4.87
N LEU A 120 19.61 7.68 4.59
CA LEU A 120 19.41 9.04 5.10
C LEU A 120 18.34 8.99 6.20
N ARG A 121 18.69 9.47 7.36
CA ARG A 121 17.79 9.48 8.52
C ARG A 121 17.64 10.90 9.02
N GLU A 122 16.42 11.41 8.98
CA GLU A 122 16.11 12.71 9.56
C GLU A 122 16.03 12.63 11.08
N GLU A 123 16.22 13.76 11.73
CA GLU A 123 16.01 13.88 13.17
C GLU A 123 14.56 13.57 13.52
N GLY A 124 14.34 12.71 14.51
CA GLY A 124 13.02 12.21 14.89
C GLY A 124 12.67 10.83 14.36
N ALA A 125 13.31 10.38 13.27
CA ALA A 125 13.11 9.02 12.76
C ALA A 125 13.59 7.98 13.78
N ARG A 126 12.79 6.93 13.98
CA ARG A 126 13.07 5.86 14.94
C ARG A 126 13.25 4.53 14.23
N ILE A 127 14.30 3.83 14.60
CA ILE A 127 14.53 2.43 14.23
C ILE A 127 14.65 1.66 15.55
N GLU A 128 13.69 0.80 15.82
CA GLU A 128 13.66 0.03 17.06
C GLU A 128 14.57 -1.20 16.99
N GLY A 129 14.79 -1.73 15.79
CA GLY A 129 15.70 -2.82 15.53
C GLY A 129 17.14 -2.36 15.28
N LYS A 130 17.92 -3.21 14.63
CA LYS A 130 19.32 -2.96 14.29
C LYS A 130 19.43 -2.33 12.91
N VAL A 131 20.45 -1.53 12.71
CA VAL A 131 20.84 -1.00 11.40
C VAL A 131 22.09 -1.75 10.96
N ASN A 132 21.95 -2.54 9.91
CA ASN A 132 23.06 -3.25 9.29
C ASN A 132 23.33 -2.59 7.93
N ASN A 133 24.47 -1.98 7.81
CA ASN A 133 24.89 -1.33 6.58
C ASN A 133 26.10 -2.08 6.02
N GLU A 134 25.86 -2.90 5.01
CA GLU A 134 26.93 -3.59 4.29
C GLU A 134 27.32 -2.79 3.06
N THR A 135 28.35 -2.01 3.20
CA THR A 135 29.06 -1.41 2.07
C THR A 135 30.17 -2.38 1.67
N ASN A 136 29.86 -3.32 0.79
CA ASN A 136 30.89 -4.15 0.20
C ASN A 136 31.65 -3.36 -0.87
N PHE A 137 32.83 -3.02 -0.54
CA PHE A 137 33.83 -2.57 -1.52
C PHE A 137 34.80 -3.71 -1.83
#